data_f091f849ff8afd98b32f0c2d7e7cc0fd
#
_entry.id   f091f849ff8afd98b32f0c2d7e7cc0fd
#
_cell.length_a   1.000
_cell.length_b   1.000
_cell.length_c   1.000
_cell.angle_alpha   90.00
_cell.angle_beta   90.00
_cell.angle_gamma   90.00
#
_symmetry.space_group_name_H-M   'P 1'
#
loop_
_entity.id
_entity.type
_entity.pdbx_description
1 polymer ?
#
loop_
_entity_poly.entity_id
_entity_poly.type
_entity_poly.pdbx_seq_one_letter_code
_entity_poly.pdbx_strand_id
1 'polypeptide(L)'
;FFYGCTNKSSYSNSDDAYINYATDMQLMYHIGGNAPMTKSDKGYYYIGEDGIVIFIDKETKKATPLCSKPNCTHDDPEACDAYLNLTQKPDTLVGAHDSAIQYNDGYLYALCGEYDKSYINYNTYLMRMKPDGNQRENLTGSFNFYAFEWFIHRGYFYCSTDSSVIRIPLDSPKSEPQILYKTDYY
;
A
#
# COMPACT_ATOMS: atom_id res chain seq x y z
N PHE A 1 24.63 13.92 -34.52
CA PHE A 1 24.50 12.47 -34.48
C PHE A 1 23.65 12.11 -33.26
N PHE A 2 22.37 11.77 -33.50
CA PHE A 2 21.49 11.27 -32.45
C PHE A 2 21.58 9.74 -32.46
N TYR A 3 22.11 9.15 -31.39
CA TYR A 3 21.98 7.73 -31.14
C TYR A 3 20.58 7.49 -30.52
N GLY A 4 19.68 6.97 -31.32
CA GLY A 4 18.41 6.48 -30.81
C GLY A 4 18.60 5.13 -30.13
N CYS A 5 18.37 5.07 -28.82
CA CYS A 5 18.20 3.83 -28.11
C CYS A 5 16.89 3.19 -28.51
N THR A 6 16.93 2.25 -29.46
CA THR A 6 15.79 1.37 -29.76
C THR A 6 15.98 0.07 -28.95
N ASN A 7 15.74 0.09 -27.67
CA ASN A 7 15.42 -1.14 -26.96
C ASN A 7 13.93 -1.40 -27.11
N LYS A 8 13.56 -2.18 -28.11
CA LYS A 8 12.26 -2.83 -28.18
C LYS A 8 12.21 -3.88 -27.08
N SER A 9 11.69 -3.53 -25.91
CA SER A 9 11.20 -4.55 -24.99
C SER A 9 9.99 -5.20 -25.66
N SER A 10 10.15 -6.45 -26.05
CA SER A 10 9.05 -7.26 -26.55
C SER A 10 8.13 -7.66 -25.39
N TYR A 11 7.29 -6.75 -24.95
CA TYR A 11 6.13 -7.09 -24.15
C TYR A 11 5.06 -7.64 -25.09
N SER A 12 5.03 -8.95 -25.24
CA SER A 12 3.93 -9.65 -25.89
C SER A 12 3.08 -10.36 -24.83
N ASN A 13 2.30 -9.61 -24.09
CA ASN A 13 1.12 -10.16 -23.44
C ASN A 13 -0.07 -9.34 -23.91
N SER A 14 -0.86 -9.93 -24.79
CA SER A 14 -2.10 -9.35 -25.32
C SER A 14 -3.11 -8.98 -24.24
N ASP A 15 -2.97 -9.53 -23.03
CA ASP A 15 -3.85 -9.27 -21.90
C ASP A 15 -3.48 -7.99 -21.12
N ASP A 16 -2.24 -7.49 -21.24
CA ASP A 16 -1.81 -6.25 -20.59
C ASP A 16 -2.14 -4.98 -21.38
N ALA A 17 -2.52 -5.12 -22.65
CA ALA A 17 -2.73 -3.96 -23.54
C ALA A 17 -4.10 -3.30 -23.39
N TYR A 18 -5.06 -3.92 -22.73
CA TYR A 18 -6.42 -3.41 -22.60
C TYR A 18 -6.74 -2.91 -21.20
N ILE A 19 -7.03 -1.63 -21.09
CA ILE A 19 -7.52 -1.05 -19.83
C ILE A 19 -9.02 -1.36 -19.73
N ASN A 20 -9.39 -2.15 -18.73
CA ASN A 20 -10.78 -2.36 -18.37
C ASN A 20 -11.18 -1.32 -17.31
N TYR A 21 -11.85 -0.26 -17.71
CA TYR A 21 -12.26 0.83 -16.83
C TYR A 21 -13.23 0.40 -15.70
N ALA A 22 -13.84 -0.77 -15.79
CA ALA A 22 -14.70 -1.30 -14.74
C ALA A 22 -13.92 -2.02 -13.62
N THR A 23 -12.77 -2.58 -13.96
CA THR A 23 -11.96 -3.40 -13.02
C THR A 23 -10.58 -2.80 -12.74
N ASP A 24 -10.03 -2.06 -13.69
CA ASP A 24 -8.74 -1.41 -13.52
C ASP A 24 -8.93 -0.08 -12.80
N MET A 25 -8.62 -0.04 -11.53
CA MET A 25 -8.64 1.20 -10.77
C MET A 25 -7.48 2.08 -11.21
N GLN A 26 -7.80 3.23 -11.79
CA GLN A 26 -6.78 4.26 -11.98
C GLN A 26 -6.47 4.86 -10.61
N LEU A 27 -5.24 4.69 -10.18
CA LEU A 27 -4.75 5.38 -9.00
C LEU A 27 -4.86 6.89 -9.24
N MET A 28 -5.47 7.58 -8.31
CA MET A 28 -5.39 9.04 -8.32
C MET A 28 -3.93 9.40 -8.05
N TYR A 29 -3.25 9.83 -9.10
CA TYR A 29 -1.87 10.27 -9.01
C TYR A 29 -1.79 11.49 -8.09
N HIS A 30 -1.06 11.38 -7.01
CA HIS A 30 -0.75 12.49 -6.14
C HIS A 30 0.72 12.88 -6.34
N ILE A 31 0.95 14.11 -6.76
CA ILE A 31 2.31 14.66 -6.88
C ILE A 31 2.86 14.84 -5.47
N GLY A 32 3.84 14.02 -5.11
CA GLY A 32 4.62 14.17 -3.88
C GLY A 32 4.14 13.37 -2.67
N GLY A 33 3.34 12.33 -2.85
CA GLY A 33 2.96 11.45 -1.74
C GLY A 33 2.03 10.33 -2.15
N ASN A 34 1.97 9.31 -1.33
CA ASN A 34 1.04 8.21 -1.47
C ASN A 34 -0.40 8.70 -1.29
N ALA A 35 -1.36 8.12 -2.00
CA ALA A 35 -2.76 8.48 -1.85
C ALA A 35 -3.30 7.96 -0.50
N PRO A 36 -3.57 8.82 0.48
CA PRO A 36 -4.05 8.39 1.79
C PRO A 36 -5.51 7.93 1.78
N MET A 37 -6.14 7.91 0.61
CA MET A 37 -7.57 7.61 0.47
C MET A 37 -7.85 6.65 -0.68
N THR A 38 -8.80 5.73 -0.44
CA THR A 38 -9.32 4.81 -1.45
C THR A 38 -10.85 4.72 -1.38
N LYS A 39 -11.45 4.14 -2.43
CA LYS A 39 -12.90 4.03 -2.56
C LYS A 39 -13.33 2.58 -2.67
N SER A 40 -14.44 2.23 -2.00
CA SER A 40 -15.21 1.01 -2.21
C SER A 40 -16.64 1.33 -2.67
N ASP A 41 -17.44 0.31 -2.89
CA ASP A 41 -18.87 0.48 -3.18
C ASP A 41 -19.64 1.12 -2.01
N LYS A 42 -19.20 0.88 -0.76
CA LYS A 42 -19.83 1.37 0.46
C LYS A 42 -19.41 2.76 0.88
N GLY A 43 -18.21 3.19 0.51
CA GLY A 43 -17.68 4.47 0.96
C GLY A 43 -16.21 4.67 0.66
N TYR A 44 -15.58 5.48 1.48
CA TYR A 44 -14.18 5.86 1.34
C TYR A 44 -13.42 5.46 2.58
N TYR A 45 -12.17 5.07 2.40
CA TYR A 45 -11.22 4.82 3.48
C TYR A 45 -10.11 5.86 3.37
N TYR A 46 -9.76 6.44 4.51
CA TYR A 46 -8.78 7.49 4.60
C TYR A 46 -7.82 7.17 5.75
N ILE A 47 -6.53 7.43 5.57
CA ILE A 47 -5.54 7.37 6.64
C ILE A 47 -5.26 8.79 7.10
N GLY A 48 -5.56 9.07 8.37
CA GLY A 48 -5.24 10.34 9.02
C GLY A 48 -3.73 10.51 9.28
N GLU A 49 -3.34 11.73 9.61
CA GLU A 49 -1.94 12.08 9.93
C GLU A 49 -1.39 11.29 11.14
N ASP A 50 -2.28 10.86 12.02
CA ASP A 50 -1.98 10.03 13.19
C ASP A 50 -1.91 8.53 12.88
N GLY A 51 -2.09 8.13 11.61
CA GLY A 51 -2.10 6.73 11.18
C GLY A 51 -3.43 6.00 11.43
N ILE A 52 -4.48 6.70 11.88
CA ILE A 52 -5.79 6.12 12.06
C ILE A 52 -6.51 5.96 10.72
N VAL A 53 -7.07 4.79 10.47
CA VAL A 53 -7.92 4.55 9.30
C VAL A 53 -9.34 4.95 9.62
N ILE A 54 -9.90 5.84 8.82
CA ILE A 54 -11.28 6.32 8.91
C ILE A 54 -12.08 5.75 7.74
N PHE A 55 -13.24 5.20 8.02
CA PHE A 55 -14.25 4.89 7.03
C PHE A 55 -15.28 6.01 6.94
N ILE A 56 -15.57 6.48 5.74
CA ILE A 56 -16.61 7.47 5.44
C ILE A 56 -17.68 6.80 4.62
N ASP A 57 -18.84 6.57 5.23
CA ASP A 57 -19.98 5.96 4.57
C ASP A 57 -20.57 6.88 3.49
N LYS A 58 -20.75 6.36 2.26
CA LYS A 58 -21.16 7.21 1.14
C LYS A 58 -22.63 7.64 1.19
N GLU A 59 -23.47 6.93 1.93
CA GLU A 59 -24.91 7.23 2.05
C GLU A 59 -25.16 8.22 3.19
N THR A 60 -24.67 7.87 4.37
CA THR A 60 -24.89 8.65 5.59
C THR A 60 -23.91 9.80 5.77
N LYS A 61 -22.78 9.79 5.02
CA LYS A 61 -21.65 10.73 5.17
C LYS A 61 -20.99 10.68 6.55
N LYS A 62 -21.29 9.69 7.33
CA LYS A 62 -20.71 9.52 8.66
C LYS A 62 -19.30 8.97 8.56
N ALA A 63 -18.36 9.63 9.23
CA ALA A 63 -16.99 9.18 9.40
C ALA A 63 -16.85 8.41 10.72
N THR A 64 -16.20 7.25 10.67
CA THR A 64 -15.94 6.41 11.84
C THR A 64 -14.56 5.78 11.76
N PRO A 65 -13.80 5.68 12.86
CA PRO A 65 -12.58 4.89 12.90
C PRO A 65 -12.84 3.44 12.49
N LEU A 66 -11.94 2.86 11.70
CA LEU A 66 -12.05 1.48 11.22
C LEU A 66 -11.61 0.50 12.32
N CYS A 67 -12.38 0.45 13.39
CA CYS A 67 -12.13 -0.38 14.56
C CYS A 67 -13.35 -1.22 14.89
N SER A 68 -13.15 -2.52 15.03
CA SER A 68 -14.21 -3.47 15.36
C SER A 68 -14.34 -3.74 16.85
N LYS A 69 -13.47 -3.20 17.68
CA LYS A 69 -13.47 -3.43 19.14
C LYS A 69 -14.61 -2.66 19.80
N PRO A 70 -15.50 -3.35 20.54
CA PRO A 70 -16.55 -2.68 21.28
C PRO A 70 -15.93 -1.78 22.38
N ASN A 71 -16.53 -0.60 22.56
CA ASN A 71 -16.12 0.39 23.57
C ASN A 71 -14.68 0.93 23.41
N CYS A 72 -14.09 0.82 22.20
CA CYS A 72 -12.80 1.44 21.93
C CYS A 72 -12.94 2.96 21.86
N THR A 73 -12.12 3.67 22.60
CA THR A 73 -12.08 5.15 22.63
C THR A 73 -11.26 5.75 21.49
N HIS A 74 -10.49 4.90 20.79
CA HIS A 74 -9.64 5.25 19.63
C HIS A 74 -8.52 6.26 19.95
N ASP A 75 -8.11 6.35 21.18
CA ASP A 75 -7.06 7.27 21.67
C ASP A 75 -5.73 6.55 21.98
N ASP A 76 -5.73 5.22 21.94
CA ASP A 76 -4.55 4.37 22.17
C ASP A 76 -4.18 3.60 20.88
N PRO A 77 -3.09 4.00 20.20
CA PRO A 77 -2.64 3.32 18.97
C PRO A 77 -2.28 1.85 19.16
N GLU A 78 -1.84 1.44 20.36
CA GLU A 78 -1.50 0.04 20.62
C GLU A 78 -2.75 -0.81 20.87
N ALA A 79 -3.78 -0.22 21.40
CA ALA A 79 -5.02 -0.92 21.75
C ALA A 79 -6.09 -0.85 20.66
N CYS A 80 -6.03 0.11 19.74
CA CYS A 80 -7.06 0.37 18.74
C CYS A 80 -6.74 -0.25 17.38
N ASP A 81 -7.69 -1.04 16.85
CA ASP A 81 -7.52 -1.66 15.53
C ASP A 81 -7.62 -0.66 14.36
N ALA A 82 -8.07 0.57 14.58
CA ALA A 82 -8.09 1.57 13.53
C ALA A 82 -6.69 2.08 13.16
N TYR A 83 -5.73 1.99 14.08
CA TYR A 83 -4.36 2.38 13.75
C TYR A 83 -3.68 1.30 12.90
N LEU A 84 -3.08 1.73 11.81
CA LEU A 84 -2.04 0.96 11.16
C LEU A 84 -0.81 1.09 12.06
N ASN A 85 -0.23 -0.03 12.47
CA ASN A 85 1.04 -0.02 13.21
C ASN A 85 2.14 0.52 12.29
N LEU A 86 2.12 1.84 12.14
CA LEU A 86 3.23 2.59 11.62
C LEU A 86 4.13 2.78 12.83
N THR A 87 5.21 2.02 12.91
CA THR A 87 6.17 2.17 14.01
C THR A 87 6.76 3.56 13.91
N GLN A 88 6.18 4.46 14.68
CA GLN A 88 6.73 5.78 14.85
C GLN A 88 7.91 5.66 15.81
N LYS A 89 9.10 5.93 15.31
CA LYS A 89 10.18 6.35 16.19
C LYS A 89 9.71 7.62 16.88
N PRO A 90 9.75 7.72 18.23
CA PRO A 90 9.25 8.89 18.96
C PRO A 90 9.84 10.23 18.49
N ASP A 91 11.00 10.21 17.82
CA ASP A 91 11.75 11.39 17.39
C ASP A 91 11.92 11.52 15.86
N THR A 92 11.36 10.63 15.08
CA THR A 92 11.33 10.78 13.63
C THR A 92 9.89 10.95 13.18
N LEU A 93 9.59 12.12 12.66
CA LEU A 93 8.44 12.39 11.81
C LEU A 93 8.59 11.56 10.50
N VAL A 94 8.52 10.24 10.61
CA VAL A 94 8.09 9.43 9.49
C VAL A 94 6.59 9.69 9.46
N GLY A 95 6.26 10.81 8.84
CA GLY A 95 4.89 11.26 8.79
C GLY A 95 4.05 10.21 8.10
N ALA A 96 2.79 10.17 8.46
CA ALA A 96 1.71 9.49 7.74
C ALA A 96 1.64 9.85 6.23
N HIS A 97 2.53 10.70 5.77
CA HIS A 97 2.72 11.08 4.37
C HIS A 97 3.14 9.92 3.46
N ASP A 98 3.72 8.86 4.03
CA ASP A 98 4.11 7.66 3.26
C ASP A 98 3.04 6.55 3.33
N SER A 99 1.94 6.80 4.02
CA SER A 99 0.89 5.80 4.19
C SER A 99 -0.12 5.89 3.06
N ALA A 100 -0.07 4.93 2.16
CA ALA A 100 -1.11 4.73 1.15
C ALA A 100 -2.04 3.58 1.57
N ILE A 101 -3.32 3.70 1.20
CA ILE A 101 -4.31 2.65 1.35
C ILE A 101 -4.98 2.40 0.01
N GLN A 102 -5.20 1.13 -0.32
CA GLN A 102 -5.90 0.75 -1.54
C GLN A 102 -6.96 -0.31 -1.25
N TYR A 103 -8.17 -0.08 -1.74
CA TYR A 103 -9.22 -1.09 -1.78
C TYR A 103 -9.13 -1.85 -3.10
N ASN A 104 -9.03 -3.17 -3.04
CA ASN A 104 -9.05 -4.03 -4.20
C ASN A 104 -9.66 -5.38 -3.85
N ASP A 105 -10.59 -5.85 -4.69
CA ASP A 105 -11.21 -7.17 -4.60
C ASP A 105 -11.69 -7.57 -3.18
N GLY A 106 -12.41 -6.66 -2.52
CA GLY A 106 -12.99 -6.92 -1.20
C GLY A 106 -12.02 -6.85 -0.03
N TYR A 107 -10.81 -6.32 -0.23
CA TYR A 107 -9.80 -6.12 0.79
C TYR A 107 -9.24 -4.70 0.77
N LEU A 108 -8.76 -4.26 1.92
CA LEU A 108 -7.93 -3.09 2.07
C LEU A 108 -6.46 -3.54 2.17
N TYR A 109 -5.61 -2.82 1.48
CA TYR A 109 -4.17 -3.02 1.47
C TYR A 109 -3.49 -1.75 1.95
N ALA A 110 -2.46 -1.90 2.76
CA ALA A 110 -1.61 -0.80 3.19
C ALA A 110 -0.15 -1.27 3.24
N LEU A 111 0.76 -0.40 2.87
CA LEU A 111 2.17 -0.65 3.06
C LEU A 111 2.52 -0.24 4.48
N CYS A 112 3.00 -1.18 5.25
CA CYS A 112 3.43 -0.98 6.62
C CYS A 112 4.93 -1.20 6.74
N GLY A 113 5.51 -0.61 7.75
CA GLY A 113 6.91 -0.81 8.04
C GLY A 113 7.20 -0.79 9.52
N GLU A 114 8.28 -1.43 9.88
CA GLU A 114 8.75 -1.49 11.25
C GLU A 114 10.26 -1.37 11.31
N TYR A 115 10.76 -0.69 12.33
CA TYR A 115 12.17 -0.74 12.66
C TYR A 115 12.47 -2.01 13.43
N ASP A 116 13.62 -2.61 13.17
CA ASP A 116 14.15 -3.66 14.04
C ASP A 116 14.46 -3.09 15.44
N LYS A 117 14.79 -3.98 16.37
CA LYS A 117 15.12 -3.60 17.76
C LYS A 117 16.31 -2.67 17.88
N SER A 118 17.17 -2.58 16.88
CA SER A 118 18.32 -1.68 16.84
C SER A 118 17.98 -0.30 16.30
N TYR A 119 16.78 -0.14 15.73
CA TYR A 119 16.33 1.04 15.00
C TYR A 119 17.22 1.43 13.81
N ILE A 120 17.98 0.47 13.28
CA ILE A 120 18.87 0.67 12.14
C ILE A 120 18.18 0.23 10.85
N ASN A 121 17.52 -0.94 10.88
CA ASN A 121 16.90 -1.51 9.70
C ASN A 121 15.40 -1.24 9.72
N TYR A 122 14.91 -0.71 8.61
CA TYR A 122 13.49 -0.53 8.37
C TYR A 122 12.98 -1.66 7.47
N ASN A 123 12.04 -2.44 7.99
CA ASN A 123 11.43 -3.53 7.26
C ASN A 123 10.05 -3.10 6.77
N THR A 124 9.80 -3.27 5.50
CA THR A 124 8.53 -2.94 4.86
C THR A 124 7.76 -4.21 4.54
N TYR A 125 6.45 -4.20 4.68
CA TYR A 125 5.58 -5.32 4.30
C TYR A 125 4.21 -4.82 3.82
N LEU A 126 3.59 -5.60 2.94
CA LEU A 126 2.21 -5.36 2.54
C LEU A 126 1.28 -5.98 3.58
N MET A 127 0.45 -5.17 4.20
CA MET A 127 -0.64 -5.63 5.05
C MET A 127 -1.93 -5.75 4.24
N ARG A 128 -2.73 -6.75 4.55
CA ARG A 128 -4.09 -6.91 4.05
C ARG A 128 -5.07 -6.99 5.21
N MET A 129 -6.26 -6.42 5.04
CA MET A 129 -7.36 -6.52 6.00
C MET A 129 -8.71 -6.48 5.31
N LYS A 130 -9.77 -6.92 5.99
CA LYS A 130 -11.14 -6.75 5.52
C LYS A 130 -11.58 -5.28 5.63
N PRO A 131 -12.61 -4.88 4.83
CA PRO A 131 -13.13 -3.51 4.85
C PRO A 131 -13.73 -3.05 6.18
N ASP A 132 -13.95 -3.95 7.12
CA ASP A 132 -14.38 -3.68 8.49
C ASP A 132 -13.21 -3.57 9.48
N GLY A 133 -11.96 -3.63 8.99
CA GLY A 133 -10.74 -3.57 9.79
C GLY A 133 -10.31 -4.89 10.41
N ASN A 134 -11.09 -5.96 10.24
CA ASN A 134 -10.78 -7.29 10.76
C ASN A 134 -9.81 -8.07 9.85
N GLN A 135 -9.38 -9.25 10.34
CA GLN A 135 -8.53 -10.20 9.60
C GLN A 135 -7.27 -9.54 9.02
N ARG A 136 -6.57 -8.80 9.85
CA ARG A 136 -5.28 -8.20 9.51
C ARG A 136 -4.20 -9.25 9.43
N GLU A 137 -3.44 -9.20 8.36
CA GLU A 137 -2.30 -10.08 8.15
C GLU A 137 -1.15 -9.37 7.46
N ASN A 138 0.08 -9.71 7.84
CA ASN A 138 1.27 -9.41 7.05
C ASN A 138 1.26 -10.38 5.86
N LEU A 139 0.88 -9.87 4.70
CA LEU A 139 0.62 -10.70 3.53
C LEU A 139 1.91 -11.18 2.87
N THR A 140 2.89 -10.30 2.70
CA THR A 140 4.10 -10.59 1.92
C THR A 140 5.27 -11.13 2.75
N GLY A 141 5.24 -10.99 4.09
CA GLY A 141 6.46 -11.01 4.88
C GLY A 141 7.19 -9.67 4.79
N SER A 142 8.25 -9.53 5.56
CA SER A 142 9.01 -8.27 5.64
C SER A 142 10.09 -8.22 4.56
N PHE A 143 10.21 -7.07 3.92
CA PHE A 143 11.28 -6.74 2.98
C PHE A 143 12.34 -5.90 3.67
N ASN A 144 13.60 -6.11 3.31
CA ASN A 144 14.73 -5.30 3.79
C ASN A 144 15.06 -4.11 2.87
N PHE A 145 14.07 -3.61 2.14
CA PHE A 145 14.20 -2.44 1.29
C PHE A 145 13.10 -1.43 1.60
N TYR A 146 13.38 -0.17 1.33
CA TYR A 146 12.38 0.87 1.37
C TYR A 146 11.55 0.84 0.08
N ALA A 147 10.21 0.79 0.21
CA ALA A 147 9.29 0.89 -0.91
C ALA A 147 8.75 2.32 -0.97
N PHE A 148 8.94 3.00 -2.10
CA PHE A 148 8.49 4.38 -2.26
C PHE A 148 7.05 4.46 -2.72
N GLU A 149 6.77 3.96 -3.91
CA GLU A 149 5.43 3.97 -4.50
C GLU A 149 4.97 2.55 -4.73
N TRP A 150 3.69 2.31 -4.53
CA TRP A 150 3.13 0.99 -4.67
C TRP A 150 1.67 1.02 -5.09
N PHE A 151 1.22 -0.07 -5.69
CA PHE A 151 -0.18 -0.29 -6.02
C PHE A 151 -0.50 -1.78 -6.19
N ILE A 152 -1.79 -2.10 -6.08
CA ILE A 152 -2.34 -3.41 -6.41
C ILE A 152 -3.01 -3.32 -7.77
N HIS A 153 -2.68 -4.24 -8.68
CA HIS A 153 -3.28 -4.31 -9.98
C HIS A 153 -3.29 -5.74 -10.52
N ARG A 154 -4.44 -6.19 -11.00
CA ARG A 154 -4.64 -7.52 -11.63
C ARG A 154 -3.97 -8.68 -10.88
N GLY A 155 -4.19 -8.75 -9.56
CA GLY A 155 -3.67 -9.82 -8.70
C GLY A 155 -2.20 -9.71 -8.34
N TYR A 156 -1.55 -8.57 -8.59
CA TYR A 156 -0.17 -8.31 -8.22
C TYR A 156 -0.05 -7.07 -7.34
N PHE A 157 0.87 -7.14 -6.41
CA PHE A 157 1.44 -5.98 -5.73
C PHE A 157 2.65 -5.50 -6.53
N TYR A 158 2.68 -4.24 -6.88
CA TYR A 158 3.80 -3.56 -7.54
C TYR A 158 4.39 -2.55 -6.59
N CYS A 159 5.71 -2.43 -6.55
CA CYS A 159 6.35 -1.30 -5.88
C CYS A 159 7.67 -0.89 -6.53
N SER A 160 8.03 0.38 -6.33
CA SER A 160 9.36 0.90 -6.64
C SER A 160 10.25 0.86 -5.40
N THR A 161 11.52 0.58 -5.64
CA THR A 161 12.60 0.63 -4.65
C THR A 161 13.67 1.62 -5.12
N ASP A 162 14.73 1.82 -4.37
CA ASP A 162 15.84 2.69 -4.76
C ASP A 162 16.41 2.38 -6.16
N SER A 163 16.43 1.11 -6.54
CA SER A 163 17.10 0.66 -7.76
C SER A 163 16.26 -0.23 -8.67
N SER A 164 15.01 -0.49 -8.34
CA SER A 164 14.21 -1.43 -9.11
C SER A 164 12.70 -1.15 -9.02
N VAL A 165 11.97 -1.69 -10.00
CA VAL A 165 10.53 -1.90 -9.92
C VAL A 165 10.29 -3.39 -9.84
N ILE A 166 9.52 -3.82 -8.86
CA ILE A 166 9.21 -5.21 -8.61
C ILE A 166 7.71 -5.47 -8.61
N ARG A 167 7.34 -6.73 -8.77
CA ARG A 167 5.98 -7.18 -8.50
C ARG A 167 5.97 -8.51 -7.75
N ILE A 168 4.91 -8.74 -6.98
CA ILE A 168 4.67 -9.97 -6.22
C ILE A 168 3.23 -10.41 -6.48
N PRO A 169 2.99 -11.66 -6.86
CA PRO A 169 1.63 -12.17 -7.04
C PRO A 169 0.90 -12.28 -5.69
N LEU A 170 -0.35 -11.84 -5.62
CA LEU A 170 -1.14 -11.87 -4.39
C LEU A 170 -1.66 -13.27 -4.02
N ASP A 171 -1.65 -14.21 -4.94
CA ASP A 171 -1.96 -15.63 -4.69
C ASP A 171 -0.77 -16.41 -4.11
N SER A 172 0.45 -15.88 -4.28
CA SER A 172 1.69 -16.41 -3.71
C SER A 172 2.55 -15.28 -3.11
N PRO A 173 2.03 -14.55 -2.12
CA PRO A 173 2.57 -13.26 -1.68
C PRO A 173 3.91 -13.36 -0.94
N LYS A 174 4.32 -14.56 -0.56
CA LYS A 174 5.63 -14.85 0.08
C LYS A 174 6.68 -15.37 -0.91
N SER A 175 6.35 -15.38 -2.20
CA SER A 175 7.32 -15.72 -3.24
C SER A 175 8.37 -14.62 -3.41
N GLU A 176 9.51 -14.98 -3.99
CA GLU A 176 10.54 -14.00 -4.35
C GLU A 176 9.97 -12.94 -5.31
N PRO A 177 10.25 -11.65 -5.07
CA PRO A 177 9.80 -10.58 -5.95
C PRO A 177 10.31 -10.77 -7.39
N GLN A 178 9.42 -10.56 -8.36
CA GLN A 178 9.80 -10.50 -9.76
C GLN A 178 10.29 -9.10 -10.11
N ILE A 179 11.54 -8.99 -10.54
CA ILE A 179 12.12 -7.72 -10.96
C ILE A 179 11.63 -7.42 -12.38
N LEU A 180 10.90 -6.31 -12.52
CA LEU A 180 10.40 -5.82 -13.80
C LEU A 180 11.41 -4.87 -14.47
N TYR A 181 12.06 -4.07 -13.66
CA TYR A 181 13.07 -3.13 -14.07
C TYR A 181 14.13 -2.98 -12.97
N LYS A 182 15.38 -2.85 -13.38
CA LYS A 182 16.49 -2.54 -12.49
C LYS A 182 17.33 -1.43 -13.13
N THR A 183 17.68 -0.42 -12.35
CA THR A 183 18.61 0.61 -12.80
C THR A 183 20.05 0.19 -12.53
N ASP A 184 20.93 0.46 -13.47
CA ASP A 184 22.37 0.23 -13.33
C ASP A 184 23.11 1.49 -12.80
N TYR A 185 22.34 2.53 -12.43
CA TYR A 185 22.92 3.79 -11.93
C TYR A 185 23.16 3.70 -10.42
N TYR A 186 24.42 3.58 -10.07
CA TYR A 186 25.09 4.04 -8.86
C TYR A 186 26.43 4.64 -9.21
#